data_56b081ad7872d45e52cd5261d63a1659
#
_entry.id   56b081ad7872d45e52cd5261d63a1659
#
_cell.length_a   1.000
_cell.length_b   1.000
_cell.length_c   1.000
_cell.angle_alpha   90.00
_cell.angle_beta   90.00
_cell.angle_gamma   90.00
#
_symmetry.space_group_name_H-M   'P 1'
#
loop_
_entity.id
_entity.type
_entity.pdbx_description
1 polymer ?
#
loop_
_entity_poly.entity_id
_entity_poly.type
_entity_poly.pdbx_seq_one_letter_code
_entity_poly.pdbx_strand_id
1 'polypeptide(L)'
;MPKKDSRSDSSKVMMKKLNSFILLFLISSCGGDGGMSEIPQNYSPIINLSSSLDEQLITKSISLNWTTQNVNSCSASGDWTGEKSLSGSADVQILKVGANTFTLNCNGDNGSISVSKNIIGYVVQRKIIQQSIGGALQDREFFIRYPLNPSDSSYPLVFFFHGAGGNGEGELNRHQAVINLIDEGNFIGIFPSGYQNKWNVNNETAADDVDFFESIINDISSNTIFNLDKVYGVGISNGSGIVNKIGKETFTFKGIAPLISQQTVDIGNIIPEGVLSVFQVNGDNDNLVPVNGGIGVANTNFMSASGSAENWALNFGCSMSPEEETLQWGSKTVNAFTFSGCLQNNEVKYFIVQDSGHTIQFGQDIDLFIQIWNFFKSREN
;
A
#
# COMPACT_ATOMS: atom_id res chain seq x y z
N MET A 1 -24.62 37.67 41.05
CA MET A 1 -25.36 37.07 42.18
C MET A 1 -26.33 36.04 41.66
N PRO A 2 -26.57 34.91 42.31
CA PRO A 2 -25.64 33.99 42.96
C PRO A 2 -25.66 32.57 42.29
N LYS A 3 -24.58 31.78 42.37
CA LYS A 3 -24.36 30.61 43.28
C LYS A 3 -25.41 29.49 43.14
N LYS A 4 -25.04 28.25 42.89
CA LYS A 4 -24.39 27.18 43.65
C LYS A 4 -24.50 25.89 42.86
N ASP A 5 -23.62 25.06 42.83
CA ASP A 5 -22.88 24.07 43.64
C ASP A 5 -23.13 22.63 43.12
N SER A 6 -22.03 22.03 42.79
CA SER A 6 -21.46 20.77 43.25
C SER A 6 -22.29 19.48 43.22
N ARG A 7 -21.81 18.43 42.63
CA ARG A 7 -21.28 17.26 43.36
C ARG A 7 -20.69 16.20 42.43
N SER A 8 -19.50 15.85 42.77
CA SER A 8 -18.77 14.62 42.45
C SER A 8 -19.60 13.37 42.62
N ASP A 9 -19.44 12.40 41.75
CA ASP A 9 -19.56 11.01 42.18
C ASP A 9 -18.48 10.14 41.56
N SER A 10 -17.67 9.61 42.45
CA SER A 10 -16.55 8.72 42.21
C SER A 10 -17.07 7.31 42.22
N SER A 11 -17.06 6.62 41.06
CA SER A 11 -17.32 5.17 41.04
C SER A 11 -16.03 4.40 41.31
N LYS A 12 -16.03 3.77 42.48
CA LYS A 12 -15.03 2.87 43.03
C LYS A 12 -14.83 1.63 42.14
N VAL A 13 -13.59 1.41 41.74
CA VAL A 13 -13.12 0.12 41.25
C VAL A 13 -13.13 -0.86 42.42
N MET A 14 -13.94 -1.91 42.32
CA MET A 14 -14.09 -2.95 43.31
C MET A 14 -13.09 -4.07 43.07
N MET A 15 -11.95 -4.04 43.77
CA MET A 15 -11.01 -5.19 43.84
C MET A 15 -11.69 -6.32 44.63
N LYS A 16 -11.98 -7.42 43.93
CA LYS A 16 -12.35 -8.69 44.60
C LYS A 16 -11.07 -9.31 45.18
N LYS A 17 -10.95 -9.26 46.51
CA LYS A 17 -9.98 -10.07 47.26
C LYS A 17 -10.41 -11.55 47.21
N LEU A 18 -9.55 -12.38 46.64
CA LEU A 18 -9.69 -13.85 46.73
C LEU A 18 -9.23 -14.30 48.14
N ASN A 19 -10.16 -14.67 48.99
CA ASN A 19 -9.86 -15.26 50.29
C ASN A 19 -9.39 -16.69 50.07
N SER A 20 -8.10 -16.95 50.39
CA SER A 20 -7.53 -18.28 50.50
C SER A 20 -7.99 -18.88 51.82
N PHE A 21 -8.87 -19.85 51.79
CA PHE A 21 -9.22 -20.68 52.96
C PHE A 21 -8.12 -21.72 53.11
N ILE A 22 -7.26 -21.54 54.12
CA ILE A 22 -6.37 -22.63 54.61
C ILE A 22 -7.19 -23.45 55.57
N LEU A 23 -7.55 -24.66 55.15
CA LEU A 23 -8.17 -25.67 56.01
C LEU A 23 -7.05 -26.47 56.67
N LEU A 24 -6.78 -26.21 57.92
CA LEU A 24 -5.81 -26.98 58.73
C LEU A 24 -6.48 -28.26 59.21
N PHE A 25 -6.14 -29.39 58.59
CA PHE A 25 -6.50 -30.72 59.15
C PHE A 25 -5.40 -31.17 60.08
N LEU A 26 -5.72 -31.23 61.38
CA LEU A 26 -4.96 -31.99 62.37
C LEU A 26 -5.24 -33.49 62.19
N ILE A 27 -4.27 -34.24 61.70
CA ILE A 27 -4.35 -35.69 61.66
C ILE A 27 -3.56 -36.23 62.85
N SER A 28 -4.27 -36.90 63.71
CA SER A 28 -3.73 -37.66 64.82
C SER A 28 -2.95 -38.87 64.28
N SER A 29 -1.72 -38.98 64.71
CA SER A 29 -0.82 -40.12 64.41
C SER A 29 -1.41 -41.44 64.88
N CYS A 30 -1.53 -42.43 63.96
CA CYS A 30 -1.52 -43.86 64.31
C CYS A 30 -0.56 -44.51 63.29
N GLY A 31 0.52 -45.08 63.80
CA GLY A 31 1.56 -45.73 63.03
C GLY A 31 1.05 -46.95 62.29
N GLY A 32 1.44 -47.04 61.05
CA GLY A 32 1.33 -48.21 60.20
C GLY A 32 2.32 -48.00 59.04
N ASP A 33 3.34 -48.81 59.03
CA ASP A 33 4.34 -48.93 57.97
C ASP A 33 3.69 -49.52 56.72
N GLY A 34 3.12 -48.67 55.92
CA GLY A 34 2.60 -48.96 54.60
C GLY A 34 3.20 -48.00 53.65
N GLY A 35 4.17 -48.42 52.83
CA GLY A 35 4.74 -47.58 51.70
C GLY A 35 3.58 -47.08 50.86
N MET A 36 3.27 -45.79 50.95
CA MET A 36 2.46 -45.09 49.97
C MET A 36 3.22 -45.17 48.67
N SER A 37 2.85 -46.06 47.77
CA SER A 37 3.19 -45.93 46.37
C SER A 37 2.53 -44.62 45.90
N GLU A 38 3.35 -43.57 45.63
CA GLU A 38 2.87 -42.38 44.93
C GLU A 38 2.19 -42.87 43.65
N ILE A 39 0.91 -42.59 43.52
CA ILE A 39 0.20 -42.82 42.26
C ILE A 39 0.86 -41.86 41.28
N PRO A 40 1.52 -42.34 40.20
CA PRO A 40 2.16 -41.47 39.26
C PRO A 40 1.08 -40.55 38.67
N GLN A 41 1.19 -39.25 38.95
CA GLN A 41 0.31 -38.26 38.37
C GLN A 41 0.61 -38.20 36.86
N ASN A 42 -0.33 -38.71 36.09
CA ASN A 42 -0.22 -38.83 34.64
C ASN A 42 -0.58 -37.49 33.98
N TYR A 43 0.40 -36.57 33.93
CA TYR A 43 0.21 -35.26 33.30
C TYR A 43 0.38 -35.38 31.79
N SER A 44 -0.65 -34.96 31.03
CA SER A 44 -0.57 -34.88 29.57
C SER A 44 0.41 -33.80 29.08
N PRO A 45 1.09 -34.02 27.95
CA PRO A 45 1.91 -33.01 27.30
C PRO A 45 1.14 -31.75 26.96
N ILE A 46 1.78 -30.60 27.10
CA ILE A 46 1.21 -29.28 26.75
C ILE A 46 2.23 -28.50 25.90
N ILE A 47 1.78 -27.85 24.83
CA ILE A 47 2.52 -26.86 24.02
C ILE A 47 1.72 -25.58 23.97
N ASN A 48 2.37 -24.43 24.24
CA ASN A 48 1.92 -23.12 23.90
C ASN A 48 2.87 -22.58 22.80
N LEU A 49 2.36 -22.39 21.58
CA LEU A 49 3.10 -21.86 20.45
C LEU A 49 2.43 -20.55 19.97
N SER A 50 3.19 -19.46 19.93
CA SER A 50 2.73 -18.13 19.52
C SER A 50 3.69 -17.51 18.52
N SER A 51 3.20 -16.50 17.79
CA SER A 51 4.00 -15.69 16.86
C SER A 51 3.88 -14.21 17.20
N SER A 52 4.89 -13.42 16.80
CA SER A 52 4.84 -11.97 16.89
C SER A 52 3.80 -11.34 15.96
N LEU A 53 3.52 -11.97 14.81
CA LEU A 53 2.57 -11.53 13.79
C LEU A 53 1.80 -12.74 13.23
N ASP A 54 0.61 -12.51 12.68
CA ASP A 54 -0.19 -13.50 11.97
C ASP A 54 -0.03 -13.42 10.45
N GLU A 55 0.53 -12.33 9.96
CA GLU A 55 0.90 -12.13 8.54
C GLU A 55 2.21 -11.37 8.42
N GLN A 56 2.93 -11.58 7.34
CA GLN A 56 4.21 -10.91 7.06
C GLN A 56 4.50 -10.88 5.57
N LEU A 57 5.19 -9.81 5.13
CA LEU A 57 5.78 -9.73 3.79
C LEU A 57 6.75 -10.89 3.59
N ILE A 58 6.66 -11.57 2.43
CA ILE A 58 7.60 -12.65 2.10
C ILE A 58 9.05 -12.15 2.18
N THR A 59 9.97 -13.06 2.47
CA THR A 59 11.41 -12.83 2.75
C THR A 59 11.73 -12.10 4.05
N LYS A 60 10.73 -11.55 4.76
CA LYS A 60 10.91 -10.99 6.11
C LYS A 60 10.69 -12.08 7.17
N SER A 61 11.23 -11.86 8.36
CA SER A 61 11.14 -12.81 9.48
C SER A 61 10.09 -12.40 10.50
N ILE A 62 9.58 -13.39 11.22
CA ILE A 62 8.77 -13.24 12.43
C ILE A 62 9.40 -14.05 13.55
N SER A 63 9.10 -13.67 14.80
CA SER A 63 9.53 -14.47 15.97
C SER A 63 8.43 -15.44 16.39
N LEU A 64 8.79 -16.73 16.48
CA LEU A 64 7.99 -17.76 17.12
C LEU A 64 8.46 -17.95 18.56
N ASN A 65 7.52 -18.07 19.50
CA ASN A 65 7.81 -18.32 20.91
C ASN A 65 7.04 -19.54 21.37
N TRP A 66 7.69 -20.41 22.16
CA TRP A 66 7.02 -21.59 22.69
C TRP A 66 7.44 -21.91 24.13
N THR A 67 6.51 -22.51 24.83
CA THR A 67 6.71 -23.16 26.14
C THR A 67 6.02 -24.52 26.15
N THR A 68 6.59 -25.48 26.86
CA THR A 68 6.00 -26.79 26.97
C THR A 68 5.98 -27.25 28.43
N GLN A 69 5.12 -28.26 28.72
CA GLN A 69 5.08 -28.93 30.00
C GLN A 69 4.86 -30.45 29.77
N ASN A 70 5.45 -31.27 30.63
CA ASN A 70 5.33 -32.72 30.62
C ASN A 70 5.83 -33.38 29.31
N VAL A 71 6.90 -32.84 28.74
CA VAL A 71 7.57 -33.34 27.54
C VAL A 71 9.06 -33.49 27.74
N ASN A 72 9.69 -34.43 27.03
CA ASN A 72 11.11 -34.77 27.13
C ASN A 72 11.91 -34.32 25.91
N SER A 73 11.24 -34.18 24.77
CA SER A 73 11.87 -33.72 23.50
C SER A 73 10.87 -33.01 22.60
N CYS A 74 11.37 -32.09 21.78
CA CYS A 74 10.58 -31.39 20.79
C CYS A 74 11.33 -31.29 19.47
N SER A 75 10.59 -31.35 18.35
CA SER A 75 11.11 -31.13 16.99
C SER A 75 10.16 -30.26 16.18
N ALA A 76 10.73 -29.52 15.24
CA ALA A 76 10.02 -28.67 14.32
C ALA A 76 9.71 -29.38 13.00
N SER A 77 8.56 -29.07 12.38
CA SER A 77 8.21 -29.54 11.05
C SER A 77 7.35 -28.50 10.30
N GLY A 78 7.14 -28.71 9.00
CA GLY A 78 6.49 -27.74 8.13
C GLY A 78 7.51 -26.77 7.55
N ASP A 79 7.23 -25.46 7.61
CA ASP A 79 8.10 -24.43 7.04
C ASP A 79 9.29 -24.04 7.96
N TRP A 80 9.54 -24.81 9.02
CA TRP A 80 10.77 -24.82 9.82
C TRP A 80 11.16 -26.24 10.17
N THR A 81 12.38 -26.47 10.67
CA THR A 81 12.89 -27.81 10.92
C THR A 81 13.85 -27.87 12.12
N GLY A 82 14.21 -29.10 12.50
CA GLY A 82 15.24 -29.39 13.48
C GLY A 82 14.70 -29.55 14.90
N GLU A 83 15.59 -30.07 15.79
CA GLU A 83 15.30 -30.20 17.21
C GLU A 83 15.09 -28.83 17.85
N LYS A 84 14.22 -28.79 18.85
CA LYS A 84 13.89 -27.59 19.62
C LYS A 84 14.04 -27.84 21.11
N SER A 85 14.48 -26.81 21.83
CA SER A 85 14.44 -26.81 23.30
C SER A 85 12.98 -26.93 23.80
N LEU A 86 12.79 -27.33 25.07
CA LEU A 86 11.45 -27.46 25.66
C LEU A 86 10.74 -26.10 25.84
N SER A 87 11.49 -25.01 25.80
CA SER A 87 10.98 -23.61 25.70
C SER A 87 11.98 -22.77 24.97
N GLY A 88 11.51 -21.75 24.25
CA GLY A 88 12.43 -20.88 23.50
C GLY A 88 11.74 -19.91 22.56
N SER A 89 12.58 -19.29 21.76
CA SER A 89 12.20 -18.39 20.67
C SER A 89 13.07 -18.65 19.45
N ALA A 90 12.50 -18.45 18.25
CA ALA A 90 13.26 -18.53 17.00
C ALA A 90 12.66 -17.57 15.98
N ASP A 91 13.54 -16.85 15.26
CA ASP A 91 13.14 -16.09 14.10
C ASP A 91 13.05 -17.03 12.88
N VAL A 92 11.91 -16.99 12.20
CA VAL A 92 11.62 -17.80 11.01
C VAL A 92 11.26 -16.86 9.86
N GLN A 93 11.82 -17.15 8.69
CA GLN A 93 11.55 -16.37 7.48
C GLN A 93 10.28 -16.87 6.78
N ILE A 94 9.45 -15.95 6.30
CA ILE A 94 8.27 -16.25 5.49
C ILE A 94 8.72 -16.38 4.04
N LEU A 95 8.56 -17.57 3.45
CA LEU A 95 9.16 -17.91 2.15
C LEU A 95 8.17 -18.01 0.99
N LYS A 96 6.86 -18.04 1.27
CA LYS A 96 5.85 -18.20 0.22
C LYS A 96 4.62 -17.34 0.49
N VAL A 97 3.98 -16.92 -0.57
CA VAL A 97 2.66 -16.27 -0.50
C VAL A 97 1.62 -17.30 -0.02
N GLY A 98 0.71 -16.87 0.84
CA GLY A 98 -0.26 -17.73 1.49
C GLY A 98 0.26 -18.36 2.79
N ALA A 99 -0.30 -19.48 3.21
CA ALA A 99 -0.01 -20.07 4.50
C ALA A 99 1.41 -20.66 4.58
N ASN A 100 2.21 -20.15 5.52
CA ASN A 100 3.46 -20.75 6.00
C ASN A 100 3.14 -21.39 7.33
N THR A 101 3.31 -22.72 7.43
CA THR A 101 2.88 -23.54 8.59
C THR A 101 4.09 -23.96 9.41
N PHE A 102 4.12 -23.57 10.67
CA PHE A 102 5.17 -23.89 11.63
C PHE A 102 4.60 -24.82 12.68
N THR A 103 5.06 -26.07 12.72
CA THR A 103 4.53 -27.11 13.63
C THR A 103 5.60 -27.50 14.64
N LEU A 104 5.26 -27.48 15.92
CA LEU A 104 6.08 -28.03 17.00
C LEU A 104 5.49 -29.36 17.46
N ASN A 105 6.30 -30.41 17.40
CA ASN A 105 5.96 -31.79 17.79
C ASN A 105 6.76 -32.13 19.03
N CYS A 106 6.11 -32.51 20.13
CA CYS A 106 6.79 -32.87 21.37
C CYS A 106 6.32 -34.23 21.89
N ASN A 107 7.26 -34.95 22.46
CA ASN A 107 7.03 -36.25 23.10
C ASN A 107 7.31 -36.17 24.60
N GLY A 108 6.47 -36.73 25.38
CA GLY A 108 6.61 -36.93 26.83
C GLY A 108 6.30 -38.35 27.23
N ASP A 109 6.47 -38.69 28.50
CA ASP A 109 6.25 -40.02 29.03
C ASP A 109 4.77 -40.50 28.85
N ASN A 110 3.86 -39.55 28.78
CA ASN A 110 2.42 -39.78 28.71
C ASN A 110 1.80 -39.46 27.36
N GLY A 111 2.61 -39.54 26.30
CA GLY A 111 2.16 -39.33 24.91
C GLY A 111 2.86 -38.20 24.16
N SER A 112 2.35 -37.94 22.98
CA SER A 112 2.86 -36.94 22.07
C SER A 112 1.81 -35.85 21.81
N ILE A 113 2.25 -34.65 21.56
CA ILE A 113 1.42 -33.51 21.19
C ILE A 113 2.03 -32.76 20.02
N SER A 114 1.19 -32.22 19.14
CA SER A 114 1.59 -31.38 18.01
C SER A 114 0.73 -30.13 17.95
N VAL A 115 1.36 -28.96 17.81
CA VAL A 115 0.68 -27.66 17.66
C VAL A 115 1.26 -26.93 16.48
N SER A 116 0.39 -26.38 15.65
CA SER A 116 0.78 -25.60 14.47
C SER A 116 0.37 -24.15 14.58
N LYS A 117 1.19 -23.25 14.04
CA LYS A 117 0.90 -21.85 13.83
C LYS A 117 1.03 -21.53 12.34
N ASN A 118 -0.02 -20.94 11.76
CA ASN A 118 -0.02 -20.48 10.37
C ASN A 118 0.24 -18.98 10.33
N ILE A 119 1.15 -18.56 9.45
CA ILE A 119 1.46 -17.17 9.16
C ILE A 119 1.22 -16.93 7.68
N ILE A 120 0.45 -15.90 7.35
CA ILE A 120 0.15 -15.57 5.95
C ILE A 120 1.28 -14.72 5.38
N GLY A 121 1.96 -15.25 4.35
CA GLY A 121 2.92 -14.49 3.55
C GLY A 121 2.20 -13.70 2.46
N TYR A 122 2.59 -12.44 2.24
CA TYR A 122 2.00 -11.61 1.20
C TYR A 122 3.06 -10.85 0.38
N VAL A 123 2.69 -10.47 -0.84
CA VAL A 123 3.34 -9.46 -1.70
C VAL A 123 2.37 -8.34 -2.05
N VAL A 124 1.08 -8.57 -1.85
CA VAL A 124 0.02 -7.57 -1.99
C VAL A 124 -0.68 -7.44 -0.65
N GLN A 125 -0.76 -6.22 -0.15
CA GLN A 125 -1.47 -5.88 1.08
C GLN A 125 -2.65 -4.96 0.73
N ARG A 126 -3.85 -5.32 1.17
CA ARG A 126 -5.03 -4.45 1.14
C ARG A 126 -5.10 -3.66 2.45
N LYS A 127 -5.28 -2.36 2.35
CA LYS A 127 -5.47 -1.46 3.49
C LYS A 127 -6.75 -0.64 3.36
N ILE A 128 -7.29 -0.19 4.48
CA ILE A 128 -8.51 0.62 4.56
C ILE A 128 -8.22 1.84 5.44
N ILE A 129 -8.62 3.01 4.93
CA ILE A 129 -8.62 4.28 5.67
C ILE A 129 -10.06 4.74 5.82
N GLN A 130 -10.42 5.24 7.01
CA GLN A 130 -11.72 5.87 7.24
C GLN A 130 -11.66 7.34 6.81
N GLN A 131 -12.51 7.74 5.86
CA GLN A 131 -12.66 9.12 5.43
C GLN A 131 -14.08 9.62 5.72
N SER A 132 -14.21 10.85 6.20
CA SER A 132 -15.54 11.48 6.36
C SER A 132 -16.02 12.01 5.03
N ILE A 133 -17.07 11.40 4.47
CA ILE A 133 -17.66 11.80 3.19
C ILE A 133 -19.15 12.10 3.41
N GLY A 134 -19.57 13.33 3.10
CA GLY A 134 -20.96 13.76 3.31
C GLY A 134 -21.42 13.68 4.77
N GLY A 135 -20.50 13.78 5.73
CA GLY A 135 -20.77 13.70 7.17
C GLY A 135 -20.85 12.27 7.74
N ALA A 136 -20.56 11.24 6.96
CA ALA A 136 -20.47 9.85 7.40
C ALA A 136 -19.06 9.29 7.16
N LEU A 137 -18.58 8.41 8.06
CA LEU A 137 -17.34 7.68 7.87
C LEU A 137 -17.55 6.61 6.80
N GLN A 138 -16.64 6.58 5.82
CA GLN A 138 -16.63 5.65 4.70
C GLN A 138 -15.29 4.94 4.64
N ASP A 139 -15.33 3.65 4.32
CA ASP A 139 -14.14 2.86 4.03
C ASP A 139 -13.55 3.26 2.67
N ARG A 140 -12.29 3.69 2.66
CA ARG A 140 -11.52 3.95 1.46
C ARG A 140 -10.38 2.93 1.41
N GLU A 141 -10.39 2.09 0.39
CA GLU A 141 -9.38 1.04 0.26
C GLU A 141 -8.26 1.43 -0.70
N PHE A 142 -7.09 0.87 -0.44
CA PHE A 142 -5.97 0.87 -1.36
C PHE A 142 -5.17 -0.41 -1.23
N PHE A 143 -4.42 -0.74 -2.27
CA PHE A 143 -3.58 -1.92 -2.33
C PHE A 143 -2.13 -1.48 -2.47
N ILE A 144 -1.24 -2.18 -1.77
CA ILE A 144 0.21 -2.02 -1.88
C ILE A 144 0.75 -3.32 -2.47
N ARG A 145 1.48 -3.23 -3.59
CA ARG A 145 2.25 -4.34 -4.12
C ARG A 145 3.73 -4.10 -3.86
N TYR A 146 4.34 -5.05 -3.17
CA TYR A 146 5.76 -5.05 -2.84
C TYR A 146 6.55 -5.87 -3.87
N PRO A 147 7.87 -5.61 -4.05
CA PRO A 147 8.78 -6.48 -4.80
C PRO A 147 8.73 -7.92 -4.30
N LEU A 148 9.01 -8.89 -5.20
CA LEU A 148 9.07 -10.32 -4.81
C LEU A 148 10.21 -10.61 -3.83
N ASN A 149 11.33 -9.86 -3.95
CA ASN A 149 12.48 -10.01 -3.07
C ASN A 149 12.85 -8.64 -2.49
N PRO A 150 12.08 -8.12 -1.54
CA PRO A 150 12.33 -6.79 -1.00
C PRO A 150 13.66 -6.77 -0.22
N SER A 151 14.54 -5.88 -0.61
CA SER A 151 15.77 -5.58 0.13
C SER A 151 15.47 -4.80 1.41
N ASP A 152 16.49 -4.52 2.22
CA ASP A 152 16.36 -3.62 3.38
C ASP A 152 16.44 -2.13 2.98
N SER A 153 16.63 -1.84 1.69
CA SER A 153 16.61 -0.48 1.14
C SER A 153 15.19 0.07 1.06
N SER A 154 15.05 1.37 1.13
CA SER A 154 13.78 2.03 0.84
C SER A 154 13.54 2.11 -0.68
N TYR A 155 12.27 1.98 -1.08
CA TYR A 155 11.85 1.97 -2.47
C TYR A 155 11.12 3.26 -2.85
N PRO A 156 11.30 3.79 -4.06
CA PRO A 156 10.39 4.77 -4.63
C PRO A 156 8.96 4.26 -4.62
N LEU A 157 7.98 5.18 -4.58
CA LEU A 157 6.56 4.86 -4.62
C LEU A 157 5.96 5.33 -5.93
N VAL A 158 5.17 4.48 -6.56
CA VAL A 158 4.36 4.86 -7.72
C VAL A 158 2.90 4.58 -7.43
N PHE A 159 2.10 5.64 -7.42
CA PHE A 159 0.64 5.55 -7.29
C PHE A 159 0.01 5.38 -8.67
N PHE A 160 -0.92 4.43 -8.79
CA PHE A 160 -1.67 4.16 -10.01
C PHE A 160 -3.15 4.45 -9.80
N PHE A 161 -3.64 5.51 -10.45
CA PHE A 161 -5.02 5.96 -10.34
C PHE A 161 -5.83 5.47 -11.55
N HIS A 162 -6.79 4.60 -11.30
CA HIS A 162 -7.65 3.98 -12.33
C HIS A 162 -8.55 4.99 -13.05
N GLY A 163 -9.04 4.64 -14.23
CA GLY A 163 -10.07 5.39 -14.95
C GLY A 163 -11.46 5.26 -14.29
N ALA A 164 -12.42 6.10 -14.72
CA ALA A 164 -13.79 6.03 -14.22
C ALA A 164 -14.39 4.63 -14.39
N GLY A 165 -15.08 4.14 -13.34
CA GLY A 165 -15.66 2.81 -13.27
C GLY A 165 -14.70 1.70 -12.84
N GLY A 166 -13.39 2.02 -12.66
CA GLY A 166 -12.39 1.10 -12.14
C GLY A 166 -12.28 1.12 -10.61
N ASN A 167 -11.32 0.38 -10.09
CA ASN A 167 -10.91 0.37 -8.68
C ASN A 167 -9.43 -0.02 -8.56
N GLY A 168 -8.86 0.09 -7.35
CA GLY A 168 -7.46 -0.19 -7.11
C GLY A 168 -7.07 -1.64 -7.38
N GLU A 169 -7.91 -2.62 -7.02
CA GLU A 169 -7.66 -4.03 -7.28
C GLU A 169 -7.62 -4.35 -8.78
N GLY A 170 -8.58 -3.79 -9.54
CA GLY A 170 -8.60 -3.93 -10.99
C GLY A 170 -7.38 -3.29 -11.65
N GLU A 171 -6.94 -2.15 -11.18
CA GLU A 171 -5.75 -1.46 -11.69
C GLU A 171 -4.46 -2.21 -11.38
N LEU A 172 -4.31 -2.73 -10.15
CA LEU A 172 -3.21 -3.59 -9.71
C LEU A 172 -2.98 -4.80 -10.65
N ASN A 173 -4.07 -5.39 -11.15
CA ASN A 173 -4.02 -6.61 -11.96
C ASN A 173 -4.05 -6.36 -13.47
N ARG A 174 -4.16 -5.10 -13.91
CA ARG A 174 -4.38 -4.77 -15.33
C ARG A 174 -3.12 -4.77 -16.19
N HIS A 175 -1.98 -4.31 -15.64
CA HIS A 175 -0.79 -4.00 -16.42
C HIS A 175 0.39 -4.90 -16.02
N GLN A 176 0.65 -5.95 -16.84
CA GLN A 176 1.72 -6.91 -16.53
C GLN A 176 3.10 -6.25 -16.44
N ALA A 177 3.37 -5.21 -17.24
CA ALA A 177 4.64 -4.50 -17.17
C ALA A 177 4.83 -3.74 -15.84
N VAL A 178 3.75 -3.17 -15.28
CA VAL A 178 3.81 -2.56 -13.94
C VAL A 178 4.13 -3.63 -12.90
N ILE A 179 3.47 -4.79 -12.99
CA ILE A 179 3.73 -5.92 -12.10
C ILE A 179 5.20 -6.35 -12.19
N ASN A 180 5.73 -6.52 -13.41
CA ASN A 180 7.12 -6.91 -13.63
C ASN A 180 8.11 -5.88 -13.07
N LEU A 181 7.88 -4.59 -13.30
CA LEU A 181 8.73 -3.51 -12.74
C LEU A 181 8.76 -3.55 -11.20
N ILE A 182 7.62 -3.79 -10.56
CA ILE A 182 7.54 -3.93 -9.09
C ILE A 182 8.27 -5.19 -8.64
N ASP A 183 8.00 -6.34 -9.27
CA ASP A 183 8.57 -7.63 -8.92
C ASP A 183 10.11 -7.65 -9.04
N GLU A 184 10.65 -6.89 -10.01
CA GLU A 184 12.08 -6.66 -10.21
C GLU A 184 12.70 -5.71 -9.17
N GLY A 185 11.90 -5.07 -8.33
CA GLY A 185 12.40 -4.17 -7.28
C GLY A 185 12.66 -2.73 -7.73
N ASN A 186 12.02 -2.27 -8.80
CA ASN A 186 12.18 -0.89 -9.24
C ASN A 186 11.47 0.11 -8.33
N PHE A 187 10.27 -0.20 -7.85
CA PHE A 187 9.45 0.62 -6.95
C PHE A 187 8.41 -0.23 -6.21
N ILE A 188 7.74 0.34 -5.22
CA ILE A 188 6.53 -0.20 -4.61
C ILE A 188 5.33 0.46 -5.29
N GLY A 189 4.37 -0.35 -5.77
CA GLY A 189 3.14 0.14 -6.38
C GLY A 189 2.04 0.36 -5.35
N ILE A 190 1.35 1.49 -5.42
CA ILE A 190 0.18 1.81 -4.59
C ILE A 190 -1.02 2.05 -5.51
N PHE A 191 -2.11 1.34 -5.23
CA PHE A 191 -3.30 1.30 -6.08
C PHE A 191 -4.54 1.68 -5.26
N PRO A 192 -4.85 2.97 -5.12
CA PRO A 192 -6.03 3.41 -4.38
C PRO A 192 -7.31 3.23 -5.19
N SER A 193 -8.44 3.07 -4.50
CA SER A 193 -9.79 3.02 -5.08
C SER A 193 -10.51 4.36 -4.91
N GLY A 194 -10.95 4.94 -6.03
CA GLY A 194 -11.78 6.14 -6.04
C GLY A 194 -13.15 5.88 -5.40
N TYR A 195 -13.71 6.87 -4.71
CA TYR A 195 -15.04 6.76 -4.11
C TYR A 195 -16.10 6.54 -5.20
N GLN A 196 -16.97 5.53 -5.04
CA GLN A 196 -17.93 5.12 -6.05
C GLN A 196 -17.31 4.84 -7.43
N ASN A 197 -16.10 4.29 -7.44
CA ASN A 197 -15.31 3.98 -8.64
C ASN A 197 -14.97 5.20 -9.52
N LYS A 198 -14.81 6.38 -8.92
CA LYS A 198 -14.48 7.65 -9.57
C LYS A 198 -13.58 8.49 -8.70
N TRP A 199 -12.82 9.37 -9.32
CA TRP A 199 -12.06 10.41 -8.66
C TRP A 199 -12.81 11.74 -8.75
N ASN A 200 -12.85 12.46 -7.65
CA ASN A 200 -13.47 13.78 -7.55
C ASN A 200 -12.54 14.87 -8.11
N VAL A 201 -12.57 15.04 -9.40
CA VAL A 201 -11.79 16.04 -10.13
C VAL A 201 -12.52 17.39 -10.15
N ASN A 202 -13.82 17.38 -10.54
CA ASN A 202 -14.67 18.55 -10.68
C ASN A 202 -16.05 18.33 -10.02
N ASN A 203 -16.08 17.89 -8.77
CA ASN A 203 -17.31 17.61 -8.01
C ASN A 203 -18.14 16.40 -8.53
N GLU A 204 -17.48 15.38 -9.10
CA GLU A 204 -18.16 14.14 -9.52
C GLU A 204 -18.64 13.31 -8.33
N THR A 205 -18.03 13.47 -7.16
CA THR A 205 -18.40 12.82 -5.90
C THR A 205 -18.29 13.80 -4.73
N ALA A 206 -18.73 13.37 -3.55
CA ALA A 206 -18.57 14.14 -2.31
C ALA A 206 -17.24 13.87 -1.58
N ALA A 207 -16.38 12.98 -2.13
CA ALA A 207 -15.11 12.63 -1.53
C ALA A 207 -14.05 13.70 -1.79
N ASP A 208 -13.16 13.90 -0.83
CA ASP A 208 -11.91 14.62 -1.03
C ASP A 208 -10.81 13.59 -1.33
N ASP A 209 -10.47 13.43 -2.59
CA ASP A 209 -9.49 12.43 -3.02
C ASP A 209 -8.04 12.92 -2.84
N VAL A 210 -7.81 14.23 -2.67
CA VAL A 210 -6.51 14.77 -2.29
C VAL A 210 -6.25 14.46 -0.82
N ASP A 211 -7.20 14.69 0.08
CA ASP A 211 -7.13 14.27 1.49
C ASP A 211 -6.95 12.76 1.64
N PHE A 212 -7.63 11.96 0.81
CA PHE A 212 -7.44 10.50 0.80
C PHE A 212 -6.01 10.11 0.41
N PHE A 213 -5.43 10.74 -0.61
CA PHE A 213 -4.03 10.52 -1.00
C PHE A 213 -3.07 10.89 0.15
N GLU A 214 -3.24 12.06 0.78
CA GLU A 214 -2.41 12.47 1.91
C GLU A 214 -2.57 11.53 3.12
N SER A 215 -3.78 11.04 3.36
CA SER A 215 -4.05 10.03 4.38
C SER A 215 -3.32 8.71 4.12
N ILE A 216 -3.20 8.27 2.85
CA ILE A 216 -2.39 7.10 2.48
C ILE A 216 -0.91 7.37 2.79
N ILE A 217 -0.36 8.51 2.36
CA ILE A 217 1.03 8.88 2.66
C ILE A 217 1.30 8.86 4.16
N ASN A 218 0.39 9.42 4.96
CA ASN A 218 0.51 9.45 6.42
C ASN A 218 0.47 8.04 7.02
N ASP A 219 -0.44 7.17 6.57
CA ASP A 219 -0.61 5.80 7.06
C ASP A 219 0.66 4.94 6.83
N ILE A 220 1.36 5.15 5.72
CA ILE A 220 2.58 4.40 5.38
C ILE A 220 3.87 5.04 5.90
N SER A 221 3.83 6.29 6.37
CA SER A 221 5.01 7.12 6.69
C SER A 221 5.96 6.54 7.74
N SER A 222 5.45 5.73 8.66
CA SER A 222 6.25 5.12 9.74
C SER A 222 7.09 3.92 9.28
N ASN A 223 6.85 3.38 8.10
CA ASN A 223 7.56 2.22 7.59
C ASN A 223 8.70 2.65 6.64
N THR A 224 9.93 2.42 7.05
CA THR A 224 11.15 2.86 6.34
C THR A 224 11.40 2.20 4.99
N ILE A 225 10.61 1.18 4.61
CA ILE A 225 10.67 0.60 3.27
C ILE A 225 10.16 1.58 2.19
N PHE A 226 9.33 2.56 2.57
CA PHE A 226 8.79 3.58 1.67
C PHE A 226 9.67 4.81 1.62
N ASN A 227 10.18 5.14 0.43
CA ASN A 227 10.93 6.38 0.22
C ASN A 227 9.96 7.52 -0.14
N LEU A 228 9.59 8.29 0.87
CA LEU A 228 8.65 9.41 0.69
C LEU A 228 9.27 10.62 -0.01
N ASP A 229 10.58 10.64 -0.23
CA ASP A 229 11.23 11.65 -1.07
C ASP A 229 11.14 11.33 -2.57
N LYS A 230 10.65 10.12 -2.92
CA LYS A 230 10.54 9.62 -4.30
C LYS A 230 9.14 9.06 -4.54
N VAL A 231 8.15 9.94 -4.63
CA VAL A 231 6.74 9.60 -4.84
C VAL A 231 6.30 10.07 -6.22
N TYR A 232 5.69 9.18 -7.00
CA TYR A 232 5.26 9.43 -8.37
C TYR A 232 3.79 9.05 -8.55
N GLY A 233 3.11 9.69 -9.49
CA GLY A 233 1.71 9.42 -9.81
C GLY A 233 1.50 9.08 -11.28
N VAL A 234 0.80 7.99 -11.56
CA VAL A 234 0.33 7.62 -12.89
C VAL A 234 -1.19 7.57 -12.87
N GLY A 235 -1.84 8.26 -13.78
CA GLY A 235 -3.30 8.29 -13.84
C GLY A 235 -3.82 8.02 -15.25
N ILE A 236 -4.93 7.28 -15.36
CA ILE A 236 -5.56 6.93 -16.63
C ILE A 236 -6.94 7.59 -16.70
N SER A 237 -7.22 8.39 -17.73
CA SER A 237 -8.53 9.02 -17.94
C SER A 237 -8.95 9.87 -16.73
N ASN A 238 -10.04 9.55 -16.02
CA ASN A 238 -10.43 10.23 -14.77
C ASN A 238 -9.29 10.20 -13.71
N GLY A 239 -8.47 9.12 -13.69
CA GLY A 239 -7.27 9.03 -12.87
C GLY A 239 -6.20 10.08 -13.25
N SER A 240 -6.12 10.48 -14.53
CA SER A 240 -5.26 11.61 -14.94
C SER A 240 -5.72 12.93 -14.35
N GLY A 241 -7.04 13.12 -14.26
CA GLY A 241 -7.60 14.32 -13.62
C GLY A 241 -7.15 14.44 -12.17
N ILE A 242 -7.27 13.36 -11.38
CA ILE A 242 -6.88 13.41 -9.96
C ILE A 242 -5.36 13.50 -9.79
N VAL A 243 -4.55 12.87 -10.65
CA VAL A 243 -3.07 13.02 -10.62
C VAL A 243 -2.66 14.46 -10.89
N ASN A 244 -3.27 15.14 -11.86
CA ASN A 244 -3.05 16.56 -12.11
C ASN A 244 -3.47 17.41 -10.89
N LYS A 245 -4.62 17.12 -10.28
CA LYS A 245 -5.13 17.85 -9.11
C LYS A 245 -4.20 17.69 -7.90
N ILE A 246 -3.80 16.46 -7.55
CA ILE A 246 -2.83 16.21 -6.47
C ILE A 246 -1.49 16.90 -6.76
N GLY A 247 -1.01 16.85 -8.00
CA GLY A 247 0.23 17.55 -8.41
C GLY A 247 0.16 19.08 -8.30
N LYS A 248 -1.05 19.67 -8.36
CA LYS A 248 -1.27 21.10 -8.12
C LYS A 248 -1.39 21.44 -6.64
N GLU A 249 -2.14 20.63 -5.88
CA GLU A 249 -2.56 20.92 -4.52
C GLU A 249 -1.61 20.39 -3.44
N THR A 250 -0.56 19.63 -3.84
CA THR A 250 0.44 19.09 -2.90
C THR A 250 1.86 19.22 -3.47
N PHE A 251 2.88 19.09 -2.62
CA PHE A 251 4.29 19.02 -3.01
C PHE A 251 4.87 17.60 -2.94
N THR A 252 4.02 16.58 -2.78
CA THR A 252 4.43 15.20 -2.53
C THR A 252 4.99 14.52 -3.77
N PHE A 253 4.36 14.71 -4.94
CA PHE A 253 4.85 14.11 -6.17
C PHE A 253 6.14 14.77 -6.68
N LYS A 254 7.10 13.91 -7.11
CA LYS A 254 8.30 14.31 -7.87
C LYS A 254 8.10 14.23 -9.39
N GLY A 255 7.11 13.44 -9.81
CA GLY A 255 6.70 13.35 -11.20
C GLY A 255 5.32 12.74 -11.34
N ILE A 256 4.63 13.13 -12.40
CA ILE A 256 3.31 12.59 -12.74
C ILE A 256 3.25 12.14 -14.20
N ALA A 257 2.42 11.14 -14.48
CA ALA A 257 2.11 10.71 -15.83
C ALA A 257 0.59 10.67 -16.05
N PRO A 258 -0.04 11.78 -16.45
CA PRO A 258 -1.43 11.81 -16.87
C PRO A 258 -1.58 11.20 -18.27
N LEU A 259 -2.37 10.10 -18.38
CA LEU A 259 -2.55 9.32 -19.60
C LEU A 259 -3.97 9.47 -20.13
N ILE A 260 -4.10 9.75 -21.43
CA ILE A 260 -5.36 9.92 -22.18
C ILE A 260 -6.34 10.93 -21.55
N SER A 261 -5.83 11.85 -20.75
CA SER A 261 -6.55 13.01 -20.27
C SER A 261 -5.54 14.07 -19.80
N GLN A 262 -5.84 15.30 -20.07
CA GLN A 262 -5.08 16.48 -19.64
C GLN A 262 -5.80 17.22 -18.51
N GLN A 263 -5.26 18.36 -18.06
CA GLN A 263 -5.91 19.21 -17.06
C GLN A 263 -7.27 19.68 -17.55
N THR A 264 -8.23 19.76 -16.62
CA THR A 264 -9.43 20.58 -16.82
C THR A 264 -9.05 22.07 -16.69
N VAL A 265 -9.89 22.97 -17.20
CA VAL A 265 -9.66 24.42 -17.07
C VAL A 265 -9.57 24.81 -15.59
N ASP A 266 -10.40 24.23 -14.73
CA ASP A 266 -10.40 24.54 -13.30
C ASP A 266 -9.09 24.13 -12.62
N ILE A 267 -8.57 22.92 -12.92
CA ILE A 267 -7.25 22.48 -12.41
C ILE A 267 -6.13 23.37 -12.98
N GLY A 268 -6.20 23.72 -14.26
CA GLY A 268 -5.22 24.61 -14.89
C GLY A 268 -5.10 25.98 -14.20
N ASN A 269 -6.16 26.48 -13.58
CA ASN A 269 -6.16 27.74 -12.83
C ASN A 269 -5.52 27.64 -11.44
N ILE A 270 -5.25 26.42 -10.92
CA ILE A 270 -4.57 26.22 -9.64
C ILE A 270 -3.07 26.43 -9.84
N ILE A 271 -2.47 27.29 -9.02
CA ILE A 271 -1.02 27.47 -8.98
C ILE A 271 -0.44 26.29 -8.18
N PRO A 272 0.51 25.52 -8.74
CA PRO A 272 1.06 24.35 -8.04
C PRO A 272 1.86 24.75 -6.79
N GLU A 273 1.72 23.97 -5.72
CA GLU A 273 2.46 24.17 -4.47
C GLU A 273 3.94 23.81 -4.59
N GLY A 274 4.28 22.87 -5.48
CA GLY A 274 5.64 22.39 -5.72
C GLY A 274 6.01 22.34 -7.20
N VAL A 275 7.22 21.85 -7.47
CA VAL A 275 7.68 21.55 -8.84
C VAL A 275 7.84 20.03 -8.99
N LEU A 276 7.46 19.51 -10.15
CA LEU A 276 7.50 18.10 -10.48
C LEU A 276 7.75 17.90 -11.98
N SER A 277 8.12 16.70 -12.38
CA SER A 277 8.25 16.36 -13.80
C SER A 277 6.93 15.80 -14.35
N VAL A 278 6.61 16.09 -15.61
CA VAL A 278 5.35 15.67 -16.23
C VAL A 278 5.61 14.85 -17.49
N PHE A 279 4.92 13.71 -17.61
CA PHE A 279 4.90 12.84 -18.79
C PHE A 279 3.46 12.65 -19.26
N GLN A 280 2.94 13.59 -20.05
CA GLN A 280 1.54 13.59 -20.50
C GLN A 280 1.39 12.87 -21.85
N VAL A 281 0.38 11.99 -21.99
CA VAL A 281 0.11 11.28 -23.26
C VAL A 281 -1.36 11.43 -23.65
N ASN A 282 -1.60 11.82 -24.91
CA ASN A 282 -2.94 11.99 -25.46
C ASN A 282 -3.04 11.37 -26.86
N GLY A 283 -4.22 10.88 -27.24
CA GLY A 283 -4.54 10.50 -28.61
C GLY A 283 -5.15 11.67 -29.38
N ASP A 284 -4.80 11.84 -30.64
CA ASP A 284 -5.30 12.95 -31.48
C ASP A 284 -6.78 12.77 -31.88
N ASN A 285 -7.29 11.54 -31.90
CA ASN A 285 -8.69 11.18 -32.23
C ASN A 285 -9.52 10.81 -30.99
N ASP A 286 -9.15 11.32 -29.81
CA ASP A 286 -9.90 11.08 -28.57
C ASP A 286 -11.22 11.88 -28.60
N ASN A 287 -12.35 11.14 -28.63
CA ASN A 287 -13.68 11.73 -28.65
C ASN A 287 -14.28 11.92 -27.23
N LEU A 288 -13.63 11.40 -26.19
CA LEU A 288 -14.06 11.57 -24.80
C LEU A 288 -13.35 12.76 -24.14
N VAL A 289 -12.06 12.90 -24.39
CA VAL A 289 -11.23 14.00 -23.90
C VAL A 289 -10.53 14.64 -25.10
N PRO A 290 -11.17 15.67 -25.73
CA PRO A 290 -10.67 16.24 -26.98
C PRO A 290 -9.24 16.78 -26.83
N VAL A 291 -8.33 16.35 -27.70
CA VAL A 291 -6.93 16.78 -27.68
C VAL A 291 -6.78 18.31 -27.82
N ASN A 292 -7.68 18.96 -28.53
CA ASN A 292 -7.72 20.41 -28.72
C ASN A 292 -8.44 21.16 -27.58
N GLY A 293 -8.87 20.42 -26.53
CA GLY A 293 -9.60 20.99 -25.42
C GLY A 293 -11.10 21.23 -25.72
N GLY A 294 -11.77 21.91 -24.78
CA GLY A 294 -13.21 22.18 -24.83
C GLY A 294 -14.02 21.16 -24.03
N ILE A 295 -15.32 21.10 -24.32
CA ILE A 295 -16.24 20.23 -23.58
C ILE A 295 -16.08 18.79 -24.04
N GLY A 296 -15.76 17.90 -23.10
CA GLY A 296 -15.64 16.46 -23.31
C GLY A 296 -16.61 15.65 -22.45
N VAL A 297 -16.18 14.44 -22.06
CA VAL A 297 -16.96 13.51 -21.25
C VAL A 297 -17.48 14.16 -19.96
N ALA A 298 -18.68 13.77 -19.56
CA ALA A 298 -19.39 14.29 -18.37
C ALA A 298 -19.55 15.83 -18.35
N ASN A 299 -19.59 16.47 -19.53
CA ASN A 299 -19.70 17.92 -19.68
C ASN A 299 -18.52 18.68 -19.04
N THR A 300 -17.35 18.05 -18.92
CA THR A 300 -16.13 18.62 -18.36
C THR A 300 -15.43 19.49 -19.40
N ASN A 301 -14.97 20.68 -18.98
CA ASN A 301 -14.21 21.61 -19.83
C ASN A 301 -12.71 21.35 -19.67
N PHE A 302 -12.09 20.79 -20.70
CA PHE A 302 -10.66 20.45 -20.72
C PHE A 302 -9.83 21.58 -21.37
N MET A 303 -8.62 21.77 -20.89
CA MET A 303 -7.59 22.48 -21.66
C MET A 303 -7.24 21.67 -22.91
N SER A 304 -6.58 22.28 -23.92
CA SER A 304 -5.91 21.46 -24.93
C SER A 304 -4.76 20.66 -24.31
N ALA A 305 -4.37 19.56 -24.93
CA ALA A 305 -3.22 18.76 -24.45
C ALA A 305 -1.93 19.59 -24.42
N SER A 306 -1.68 20.40 -25.46
CA SER A 306 -0.56 21.36 -25.49
C SER A 306 -0.70 22.41 -24.38
N GLY A 307 -1.86 23.05 -24.27
CA GLY A 307 -2.10 24.08 -23.24
C GLY A 307 -1.96 23.55 -21.80
N SER A 308 -2.32 22.28 -21.55
CA SER A 308 -2.06 21.62 -20.27
C SER A 308 -0.56 21.46 -19.99
N ALA A 309 0.22 21.01 -20.96
CA ALA A 309 1.67 20.90 -20.83
C ALA A 309 2.34 22.28 -20.69
N GLU A 310 1.93 23.25 -21.48
CA GLU A 310 2.38 24.65 -21.40
C GLU A 310 2.07 25.28 -20.03
N ASN A 311 0.91 24.96 -19.45
CA ASN A 311 0.52 25.43 -18.12
C ASN A 311 1.49 24.89 -17.04
N TRP A 312 1.85 23.62 -17.10
CA TRP A 312 2.88 23.05 -16.23
C TRP A 312 4.25 23.71 -16.47
N ALA A 313 4.68 23.79 -17.73
CA ALA A 313 5.97 24.37 -18.11
C ALA A 313 6.11 25.82 -17.64
N LEU A 314 5.08 26.64 -17.82
CA LEU A 314 5.05 28.03 -17.37
C LEU A 314 5.19 28.14 -15.85
N ASN A 315 4.44 27.35 -15.10
CA ASN A 315 4.49 27.35 -13.64
C ASN A 315 5.85 26.87 -13.09
N PHE A 316 6.56 26.03 -13.83
CA PHE A 316 7.86 25.50 -13.43
C PHE A 316 9.04 26.28 -14.01
N GLY A 317 8.79 27.40 -14.72
CA GLY A 317 9.82 28.27 -15.28
C GLY A 317 10.65 27.61 -16.37
N CYS A 318 10.07 26.67 -17.11
CA CYS A 318 10.73 26.00 -18.22
C CYS A 318 10.91 26.95 -19.43
N SER A 319 11.78 26.58 -20.39
CA SER A 319 11.82 27.18 -21.70
C SER A 319 10.47 26.97 -22.39
N MET A 320 9.83 28.06 -22.84
CA MET A 320 8.52 27.99 -23.50
C MET A 320 8.60 27.65 -24.99
N SER A 321 9.78 27.31 -25.50
CA SER A 321 9.99 26.77 -26.85
C SER A 321 10.35 25.28 -26.70
N PRO A 322 9.38 24.36 -26.80
CA PRO A 322 9.66 22.95 -26.64
C PRO A 322 10.54 22.40 -27.77
N GLU A 323 11.37 21.44 -27.44
CA GLU A 323 12.01 20.60 -28.45
C GLU A 323 10.97 19.65 -29.01
N GLU A 324 10.91 19.50 -30.34
CA GLU A 324 9.95 18.68 -31.05
C GLU A 324 10.66 17.48 -31.68
N GLU A 325 10.07 16.28 -31.51
CA GLU A 325 10.58 15.05 -32.10
C GLU A 325 9.41 14.19 -32.59
N THR A 326 9.63 13.45 -33.68
CA THR A 326 8.69 12.43 -34.14
C THR A 326 9.24 11.05 -33.81
N LEU A 327 8.50 10.30 -32.98
CA LEU A 327 8.83 8.97 -32.51
C LEU A 327 7.94 7.92 -33.16
N GLN A 328 8.34 6.65 -33.03
CA GLN A 328 7.51 5.50 -33.36
C GLN A 328 7.28 4.67 -32.10
N TRP A 329 6.00 4.52 -31.71
CA TRP A 329 5.58 3.61 -30.65
C TRP A 329 4.84 2.41 -31.26
N GLY A 330 5.55 1.31 -31.49
CA GLY A 330 5.04 0.20 -32.29
C GLY A 330 4.62 0.67 -33.69
N SER A 331 3.34 0.51 -34.02
CA SER A 331 2.79 0.96 -35.31
C SER A 331 2.32 2.43 -35.32
N LYS A 332 2.44 3.13 -34.17
CA LYS A 332 1.92 4.51 -34.02
C LYS A 332 3.02 5.56 -34.18
N THR A 333 2.74 6.58 -34.97
CA THR A 333 3.54 7.81 -35.02
C THR A 333 3.18 8.68 -33.82
N VAL A 334 4.17 9.21 -33.13
CA VAL A 334 4.00 10.03 -31.93
C VAL A 334 4.75 11.34 -32.09
N ASN A 335 4.06 12.45 -31.97
CA ASN A 335 4.69 13.76 -31.86
C ASN A 335 5.00 14.01 -30.37
N ALA A 336 6.28 14.13 -30.06
CA ALA A 336 6.80 14.37 -28.73
C ALA A 336 7.29 15.81 -28.62
N PHE A 337 6.97 16.45 -27.49
CA PHE A 337 7.33 17.83 -27.18
C PHE A 337 7.93 17.88 -25.79
N THR A 338 9.11 18.49 -25.67
CA THR A 338 9.85 18.56 -24.41
C THR A 338 10.13 20.02 -24.03
N PHE A 339 9.58 20.47 -22.90
CA PHE A 339 9.93 21.71 -22.25
C PHE A 339 11.05 21.43 -21.24
N SER A 340 12.24 21.94 -21.52
CA SER A 340 13.44 21.77 -20.71
C SER A 340 13.79 23.04 -19.93
N GLY A 341 14.85 22.98 -19.10
CA GLY A 341 15.33 24.13 -18.32
C GLY A 341 14.40 24.54 -17.19
N CYS A 342 13.53 23.65 -16.74
CA CYS A 342 12.61 23.90 -15.62
C CYS A 342 13.36 23.97 -14.28
N LEU A 343 12.71 24.58 -13.27
CA LEU A 343 13.22 24.64 -11.90
C LEU A 343 13.55 23.23 -11.36
N GLN A 344 14.60 23.11 -10.55
CA GLN A 344 15.05 21.89 -9.90
C GLN A 344 15.29 20.71 -10.86
N ASN A 345 15.78 21.00 -12.08
CA ASN A 345 16.06 19.99 -13.12
C ASN A 345 14.83 19.13 -13.53
N ASN A 346 13.62 19.66 -13.30
CA ASN A 346 12.40 19.02 -13.78
C ASN A 346 12.25 19.17 -15.30
N GLU A 347 11.32 18.44 -15.87
CA GLU A 347 11.03 18.43 -17.29
C GLU A 347 9.53 18.19 -17.52
N VAL A 348 8.97 18.87 -18.49
CA VAL A 348 7.58 18.65 -18.93
C VAL A 348 7.61 18.08 -20.34
N LYS A 349 7.13 16.84 -20.48
CA LYS A 349 6.95 16.18 -21.78
C LYS A 349 5.49 15.94 -22.06
N TYR A 350 5.08 16.16 -23.30
CA TYR A 350 3.79 15.66 -23.74
C TYR A 350 3.90 15.01 -25.12
N PHE A 351 3.03 14.02 -25.32
CA PHE A 351 3.04 13.15 -26.47
C PHE A 351 1.64 13.12 -27.10
N ILE A 352 1.58 13.34 -28.42
CA ILE A 352 0.35 13.18 -29.21
C ILE A 352 0.51 11.96 -30.10
N VAL A 353 -0.26 10.92 -29.79
CA VAL A 353 -0.26 9.65 -30.52
C VAL A 353 -1.24 9.77 -31.69
N GLN A 354 -0.71 9.68 -32.92
CA GLN A 354 -1.54 9.83 -34.14
C GLN A 354 -2.47 8.64 -34.34
N ASP A 355 -3.63 8.91 -34.91
CA ASP A 355 -4.72 7.94 -35.19
C ASP A 355 -5.08 7.12 -33.94
N SER A 356 -5.06 7.76 -32.76
CA SER A 356 -5.34 7.12 -31.48
C SER A 356 -6.47 7.83 -30.75
N GLY A 357 -7.45 7.01 -30.29
CA GLY A 357 -8.56 7.48 -29.47
C GLY A 357 -8.23 7.40 -27.96
N HIS A 358 -9.28 7.23 -27.15
CA HIS A 358 -9.19 7.11 -25.69
C HIS A 358 -8.64 5.76 -25.25
N THR A 359 -7.33 5.50 -25.50
CA THR A 359 -6.64 4.24 -25.18
C THR A 359 -5.19 4.47 -24.85
N ILE A 360 -4.62 3.62 -23.99
CA ILE A 360 -3.17 3.55 -23.69
C ILE A 360 -2.49 2.38 -24.42
N GLN A 361 -3.19 1.68 -25.30
CA GLN A 361 -2.66 0.55 -26.06
C GLN A 361 -2.15 1.06 -27.41
N PHE A 362 -0.83 1.22 -27.55
CA PHE A 362 -0.19 1.79 -28.73
C PHE A 362 0.56 0.74 -29.60
N GLY A 363 0.30 -0.55 -29.37
CA GLY A 363 0.94 -1.68 -30.08
C GLY A 363 1.65 -2.62 -29.11
N GLN A 364 2.16 -3.76 -29.64
CA GLN A 364 2.78 -4.80 -28.80
C GLN A 364 4.25 -4.53 -28.44
N ASP A 365 4.91 -3.63 -29.18
CA ASP A 365 6.37 -3.45 -29.11
C ASP A 365 6.82 -2.35 -28.15
N ILE A 366 5.90 -1.62 -27.56
CA ILE A 366 6.21 -0.55 -26.59
C ILE A 366 5.38 -0.70 -25.34
N ASP A 367 6.09 -0.81 -24.22
CA ASP A 367 5.48 -0.71 -22.92
C ASP A 367 5.57 0.72 -22.40
N LEU A 368 4.43 1.40 -22.42
CA LEU A 368 4.31 2.78 -21.97
C LEU A 368 4.78 2.96 -20.52
N PHE A 369 4.50 1.99 -19.64
CA PHE A 369 4.87 2.09 -18.22
C PHE A 369 6.38 1.98 -17.99
N ILE A 370 7.09 1.24 -18.83
CA ILE A 370 8.56 1.21 -18.81
C ILE A 370 9.12 2.59 -19.22
N GLN A 371 8.52 3.25 -20.22
CA GLN A 371 8.93 4.60 -20.64
C GLN A 371 8.69 5.62 -19.53
N ILE A 372 7.52 5.57 -18.88
CA ILE A 372 7.19 6.44 -17.76
C ILE A 372 8.16 6.23 -16.59
N TRP A 373 8.44 4.98 -16.23
CA TRP A 373 9.39 4.69 -15.16
C TRP A 373 10.81 5.19 -15.48
N ASN A 374 11.29 4.98 -16.71
CA ASN A 374 12.59 5.48 -17.15
C ASN A 374 12.64 7.02 -17.12
N PHE A 375 11.55 7.69 -17.47
CA PHE A 375 11.45 9.15 -17.35
C PHE A 375 11.55 9.57 -15.87
N PHE A 376 10.78 9.01 -14.97
CA PHE A 376 10.85 9.33 -13.55
C PHE A 376 12.26 9.11 -13.00
N LYS A 377 12.85 7.96 -13.27
CA LYS A 377 14.20 7.59 -12.85
C LYS A 377 15.27 8.58 -13.37
N SER A 378 15.11 9.09 -14.58
CA SER A 378 16.06 10.05 -15.18
C SER A 378 16.02 11.43 -14.49
N ARG A 379 15.00 11.70 -13.70
CA ARG A 379 14.81 12.94 -12.93
C ARG A 379 15.15 12.80 -11.44
N GLU A 380 15.55 11.60 -11.01
CA GLU A 380 16.09 11.40 -9.66
C GLU A 380 17.50 12.00 -9.58
N ASN A 381 17.68 13.04 -8.80
CA ASN A 381 18.98 13.66 -8.47
C ASN A 381 19.34 13.39 -7.02
#